data_4b08abf84a13b6829141e902e5e10bee
#
_entry.id   4b08abf84a13b6829141e902e5e10bee
#
_cell.length_a   1.000
_cell.length_b   1.000
_cell.length_c   1.000
_cell.angle_alpha   90.00
_cell.angle_beta   90.00
_cell.angle_gamma   90.00
#
_symmetry.space_group_name_H-M   'P 1'
#
loop_
_entity.id
_entity.type
_entity.pdbx_description
1 polymer ?
#
loop_
_entity_poly.entity_id
_entity_poly.type
_entity_poly.pdbx_seq_one_letter_code
_entity_poly.pdbx_strand_id
1 'polypeptide(L)'
;MTKPEIMAFLGRSAKLITPDMGCAIHIIMERGTSKTMDCYVEFLTTPDARNAVQRFNDHRDTGRHPRIGERHVDMEMSTQSALMMELFPKTGKYVTWNGAHPKVTREADSWGGFKAFITSEELVMTIKHADTPHRSPFSAKCPQRVYECMISTISKVRSNRCHNGDKKLTYIT
;
A
#
# COMPACT_ATOMS: atom_id res chain seq x y z
N MET A 1 0.10 9.28 9.81
CA MET A 1 1.19 8.77 8.94
C MET A 1 1.01 9.34 7.55
N THR A 2 1.99 10.09 7.06
CA THR A 2 2.03 10.74 5.74
C THR A 2 3.27 10.30 4.98
N LYS A 3 3.31 10.49 3.65
CA LYS A 3 4.52 10.15 2.86
C LYS A 3 5.78 10.85 3.34
N PRO A 4 5.79 12.16 3.68
CA PRO A 4 6.96 12.80 4.25
C PRO A 4 7.43 12.20 5.58
N GLU A 5 6.49 11.83 6.47
CA GLU A 5 6.83 11.16 7.74
C GLU A 5 7.48 9.79 7.51
N ILE A 6 6.96 9.02 6.54
CA ILE A 6 7.54 7.72 6.17
C ILE A 6 8.94 7.91 5.58
N MET A 7 9.12 8.90 4.69
CA MET A 7 10.45 9.20 4.12
C MET A 7 11.45 9.64 5.20
N ALA A 8 11.03 10.47 6.15
CA ALA A 8 11.87 10.88 7.27
C ALA A 8 12.25 9.68 8.16
N PHE A 9 11.30 8.79 8.41
CA PHE A 9 11.48 7.56 9.19
C PHE A 9 12.49 6.60 8.54
N LEU A 10 12.38 6.38 7.23
CA LEU A 10 13.29 5.51 6.47
C LEU A 10 14.71 6.10 6.37
N GLY A 11 14.82 7.43 6.45
CA GLY A 11 16.08 8.15 6.39
C GLY A 11 16.66 8.29 4.97
N ARG A 12 17.67 9.11 4.83
CA ARG A 12 18.29 9.48 3.53
C ARG A 12 19.00 8.32 2.83
N SER A 13 19.37 7.26 3.56
CA SER A 13 20.06 6.08 3.02
C SER A 13 19.10 5.05 2.40
N ALA A 14 17.79 5.26 2.51
CA ALA A 14 16.79 4.36 1.91
C ALA A 14 16.73 4.56 0.39
N LYS A 15 17.10 3.51 -0.35
CA LYS A 15 17.06 3.52 -1.81
C LYS A 15 15.72 2.99 -2.30
N LEU A 16 14.77 3.88 -2.47
CA LEU A 16 13.44 3.58 -2.98
C LEU A 16 13.44 3.56 -4.51
N ILE A 17 12.40 2.92 -5.09
CA ILE A 17 12.17 3.04 -6.53
C ILE A 17 11.93 4.49 -6.92
N THR A 18 12.36 4.86 -8.11
CA THR A 18 12.23 6.22 -8.64
C THR A 18 10.84 6.47 -9.23
N PRO A 19 10.39 7.71 -9.35
CA PRO A 19 9.04 8.04 -9.86
C PRO A 19 8.73 7.51 -11.26
N ASP A 20 9.74 7.35 -12.11
CA ASP A 20 9.63 6.73 -13.44
C ASP A 20 9.34 5.22 -13.36
N MET A 21 9.79 4.56 -12.30
CA MET A 21 9.52 3.14 -12.03
C MET A 21 8.15 2.91 -11.35
N GLY A 22 7.54 3.95 -10.79
CA GLY A 22 6.24 3.89 -10.15
C GLY A 22 6.15 4.62 -8.82
N CYS A 23 5.14 4.29 -8.03
CA CYS A 23 4.95 4.84 -6.70
C CYS A 23 5.73 4.00 -5.68
N ALA A 24 6.66 4.63 -4.95
CA ALA A 24 7.48 3.93 -3.96
C ALA A 24 6.75 3.68 -2.63
N ILE A 25 5.80 4.52 -2.25
CA ILE A 25 5.12 4.46 -0.96
C ILE A 25 3.62 4.31 -1.20
N HIS A 26 3.08 3.19 -0.74
CA HIS A 26 1.67 2.84 -0.84
C HIS A 26 1.04 2.87 0.55
N ILE A 27 0.33 3.94 0.86
CA ILE A 27 -0.41 4.05 2.11
C ILE A 27 -1.79 3.46 1.88
N ILE A 28 -2.10 2.40 2.60
CA ILE A 28 -3.39 1.71 2.49
C ILE A 28 -4.47 2.51 3.23
N MET A 29 -5.59 2.67 2.58
CA MET A 29 -6.78 3.36 3.10
C MET A 29 -7.98 2.44 2.99
N GLU A 30 -8.71 2.28 4.07
CA GLU A 30 -10.04 1.67 4.02
C GLU A 30 -11.00 2.60 3.28
N ARG A 31 -11.49 2.17 2.12
CA ARG A 31 -12.30 3.03 1.24
C ARG A 31 -13.64 3.44 1.82
N GLY A 32 -14.20 2.62 2.72
CA GLY A 32 -15.48 2.93 3.38
C GLY A 32 -15.40 4.09 4.37
N THR A 33 -14.33 4.16 5.17
CA THR A 33 -14.16 5.13 6.26
C THR A 33 -13.11 6.20 5.99
N SER A 34 -12.24 5.98 5.01
CA SER A 34 -10.98 6.68 4.72
C SER A 34 -9.92 6.58 5.83
N LYS A 35 -10.06 5.63 6.75
CA LYS A 35 -9.06 5.36 7.78
C LYS A 35 -7.76 4.89 7.14
N THR A 36 -6.63 5.47 7.55
CA THR A 36 -5.31 4.98 7.18
C THR A 36 -5.04 3.69 7.95
N MET A 37 -4.75 2.64 7.23
CA MET A 37 -4.34 1.35 7.77
C MET A 37 -2.81 1.31 7.84
N ASP A 38 -2.20 0.62 6.92
CA ASP A 38 -0.79 0.29 6.89
C ASP A 38 -0.07 0.96 5.71
N CYS A 39 1.21 0.73 5.58
CA CYS A 39 2.00 1.26 4.49
C CYS A 39 2.94 0.21 3.92
N TYR A 40 3.03 0.16 2.60
CA TYR A 40 4.02 -0.63 1.87
C TYR A 40 5.03 0.30 1.21
N VAL A 41 6.31 -0.08 1.27
CA VAL A 41 7.40 0.69 0.69
C VAL A 41 8.19 -0.16 -0.29
N GLU A 42 8.33 0.31 -1.52
CA GLU A 42 9.10 -0.37 -2.57
C GLU A 42 10.53 0.14 -2.62
N PHE A 43 11.46 -0.75 -2.40
CA PHE A 43 12.88 -0.50 -2.51
C PHE A 43 13.41 -0.88 -3.90
N LEU A 44 14.51 -0.27 -4.27
CA LEU A 44 15.19 -0.53 -5.54
C LEU A 44 15.68 -1.98 -5.62
N THR A 45 16.24 -2.49 -4.51
CA THR A 45 16.77 -3.86 -4.45
C THR A 45 16.35 -4.57 -3.14
N THR A 46 16.40 -5.91 -3.16
CA THR A 46 16.16 -6.74 -1.96
C THR A 46 17.12 -6.44 -0.82
N PRO A 47 18.44 -6.29 -1.05
CA PRO A 47 19.36 -5.89 0.00
C PRO A 47 19.00 -4.56 0.65
N ASP A 48 18.55 -3.56 -0.15
CA ASP A 48 18.15 -2.25 0.41
C ASP A 48 16.93 -2.38 1.35
N ALA A 49 15.93 -3.18 0.95
CA ALA A 49 14.76 -3.47 1.78
C ALA A 49 15.16 -4.20 3.08
N ARG A 50 16.00 -5.24 2.95
CA ARG A 50 16.49 -6.02 4.10
C ARG A 50 17.30 -5.16 5.07
N ASN A 51 18.18 -4.30 4.55
CA ASN A 51 18.97 -3.37 5.36
C ASN A 51 18.08 -2.36 6.11
N ALA A 52 16.96 -1.93 5.50
CA ALA A 52 16.02 -1.06 6.16
C ALA A 52 15.33 -1.76 7.35
N VAL A 53 14.86 -3.00 7.15
CA VAL A 53 14.26 -3.82 8.22
C VAL A 53 15.28 -4.12 9.32
N GLN A 54 16.53 -4.44 8.96
CA GLN A 54 17.57 -4.70 9.95
C GLN A 54 17.83 -3.47 10.82
N ARG A 55 18.02 -2.29 10.22
CA ARG A 55 18.19 -1.04 10.97
C ARG A 55 17.02 -0.73 11.90
N PHE A 56 15.81 -1.04 11.47
CA PHE A 56 14.62 -0.91 12.30
C PHE A 56 14.69 -1.83 13.52
N ASN A 57 15.03 -3.11 13.32
CA ASN A 57 15.15 -4.09 14.39
C ASN A 57 16.26 -3.72 15.36
N ASP A 58 17.42 -3.26 14.87
CA ASP A 58 18.54 -2.81 15.70
C ASP A 58 18.12 -1.65 16.63
N HIS A 59 17.31 -0.70 16.13
CA HIS A 59 16.76 0.37 16.96
C HIS A 59 15.77 -0.13 18.00
N ARG A 60 14.91 -1.07 17.64
CA ARG A 60 13.97 -1.69 18.56
C ARG A 60 14.68 -2.43 19.68
N ASP A 61 15.73 -3.16 19.36
CA ASP A 61 16.49 -3.97 20.33
C ASP A 61 17.28 -3.10 21.31
N THR A 62 17.57 -1.83 20.97
CA THR A 62 18.13 -0.85 21.92
C THR A 62 17.08 -0.26 22.89
N GLY A 63 15.86 -0.78 22.91
CA GLY A 63 14.75 -0.30 23.77
C GLY A 63 14.06 0.98 23.28
N ARG A 64 14.44 1.48 22.11
CA ARG A 64 13.78 2.63 21.46
C ARG A 64 12.76 2.11 20.45
N HIS A 65 11.50 2.04 20.86
CA HIS A 65 10.43 1.69 19.93
C HIS A 65 10.28 2.75 18.84
N PRO A 66 10.55 2.43 17.57
CA PRO A 66 10.42 3.36 16.47
C PRO A 66 8.99 3.89 16.34
N ARG A 67 8.87 5.15 15.91
CA ARG A 67 7.57 5.83 15.76
C ARG A 67 7.52 6.60 14.45
N ILE A 68 6.32 6.66 13.88
CA ILE A 68 5.97 7.61 12.83
C ILE A 68 4.92 8.56 13.41
N GLY A 69 5.29 9.82 13.62
CA GLY A 69 4.52 10.74 14.43
C GLY A 69 4.40 10.22 15.87
N GLU A 70 3.16 10.06 16.35
CA GLU A 70 2.91 9.53 17.69
C GLU A 70 2.62 8.01 17.73
N ARG A 71 2.61 7.34 16.57
CA ARG A 71 2.29 5.91 16.48
C ARG A 71 3.56 5.07 16.54
N HIS A 72 3.56 4.07 17.40
CA HIS A 72 4.52 2.99 17.31
C HIS A 72 4.28 2.23 16.01
N VAL A 73 5.35 1.84 15.36
CA VAL A 73 5.28 1.10 14.10
C VAL A 73 6.19 -0.12 14.16
N ASP A 74 5.76 -1.15 13.47
CA ASP A 74 6.56 -2.32 13.15
C ASP A 74 6.92 -2.34 11.67
N MET A 75 8.04 -2.96 11.32
CA MET A 75 8.53 -3.04 9.95
C MET A 75 9.01 -4.45 9.63
N GLU A 76 8.49 -5.01 8.56
CA GLU A 76 8.85 -6.35 8.10
C GLU A 76 8.99 -6.44 6.58
N MET A 77 9.64 -7.50 6.12
CA MET A 77 9.69 -7.82 4.69
C MET A 77 8.33 -8.27 4.21
N SER A 78 7.91 -7.78 3.05
CA SER A 78 6.63 -8.12 2.44
C SER A 78 6.77 -8.53 0.98
N THR A 79 5.65 -8.89 0.37
CA THR A 79 5.57 -9.34 -1.02
C THR A 79 4.65 -8.46 -1.84
N GLN A 80 4.87 -8.44 -3.15
CA GLN A 80 3.99 -7.73 -4.08
C GLN A 80 2.55 -8.29 -4.03
N SER A 81 2.41 -9.60 -3.82
CA SER A 81 1.09 -10.24 -3.66
C SER A 81 0.34 -9.70 -2.45
N ALA A 82 1.03 -9.50 -1.31
CA ALA A 82 0.43 -8.92 -0.10
C ALA A 82 -0.08 -7.49 -0.37
N LEU A 83 0.76 -6.63 -0.98
CA LEU A 83 0.34 -5.29 -1.38
C LEU A 83 -0.91 -5.33 -2.29
N MET A 84 -0.94 -6.25 -3.28
CA MET A 84 -2.08 -6.33 -4.20
C MET A 84 -3.35 -6.80 -3.50
N MET A 85 -3.27 -7.69 -2.53
CA MET A 85 -4.42 -8.09 -1.70
C MET A 85 -4.97 -6.93 -0.89
N GLU A 86 -4.11 -6.10 -0.32
CA GLU A 86 -4.53 -4.92 0.44
C GLU A 86 -5.08 -3.79 -0.44
N LEU A 87 -4.51 -3.59 -1.63
CA LEU A 87 -5.05 -2.62 -2.59
C LEU A 87 -6.38 -3.05 -3.21
N PHE A 88 -6.64 -4.37 -3.30
CA PHE A 88 -7.84 -4.93 -3.93
C PHE A 88 -8.54 -5.96 -3.02
N PRO A 89 -8.98 -5.58 -1.81
CA PRO A 89 -9.46 -6.54 -0.80
C PRO A 89 -10.73 -7.30 -1.25
N LYS A 90 -11.54 -6.73 -2.11
CA LYS A 90 -12.77 -7.38 -2.61
C LYS A 90 -12.51 -8.48 -3.64
N THR A 91 -11.28 -8.57 -4.15
CA THR A 91 -10.90 -9.62 -5.12
C THR A 91 -10.50 -10.94 -4.48
N GLY A 92 -10.21 -10.96 -3.17
CA GLY A 92 -9.57 -12.09 -2.47
C GLY A 92 -10.26 -13.46 -2.58
N LYS A 93 -11.55 -13.48 -2.95
CA LYS A 93 -12.31 -14.72 -3.22
C LYS A 93 -12.13 -15.25 -4.65
N TYR A 94 -11.78 -14.40 -5.59
CA TYR A 94 -11.83 -14.69 -7.04
C TYR A 94 -10.49 -14.54 -7.73
N VAL A 95 -9.54 -13.88 -7.09
CA VAL A 95 -8.24 -13.57 -7.68
C VAL A 95 -7.14 -13.98 -6.72
N THR A 96 -6.23 -14.80 -7.21
CA THR A 96 -4.94 -15.06 -6.56
C THR A 96 -3.88 -14.19 -7.23
N TRP A 97 -2.98 -13.63 -6.43
CA TRP A 97 -1.93 -12.76 -6.92
C TRP A 97 -0.59 -13.51 -6.98
N ASN A 98 0.01 -13.56 -8.17
CA ASN A 98 1.38 -14.01 -8.35
C ASN A 98 2.26 -12.79 -8.59
N GLY A 99 2.88 -12.26 -7.53
CA GLY A 99 3.44 -10.93 -7.56
C GLY A 99 2.36 -9.88 -7.84
N ALA A 100 2.54 -9.06 -8.87
CA ALA A 100 1.54 -8.09 -9.31
C ALA A 100 0.52 -8.67 -10.32
N HIS A 101 0.69 -9.93 -10.76
CA HIS A 101 -0.16 -10.52 -11.79
C HIS A 101 -1.38 -11.22 -11.19
N PRO A 102 -2.61 -10.81 -11.58
CA PRO A 102 -3.83 -11.46 -11.13
C PRO A 102 -4.05 -12.76 -11.88
N LYS A 103 -4.39 -13.82 -11.17
CA LYS A 103 -4.90 -15.07 -11.71
C LYS A 103 -6.32 -15.26 -11.21
N VAL A 104 -7.29 -15.15 -12.11
CA VAL A 104 -8.70 -15.39 -11.77
C VAL A 104 -8.89 -16.91 -11.59
N THR A 105 -9.40 -17.32 -10.44
CA THR A 105 -9.78 -18.70 -10.17
C THR A 105 -11.14 -18.99 -10.79
N ARG A 106 -11.27 -20.17 -11.43
CA ARG A 106 -12.45 -20.58 -12.22
C ARG A 106 -13.75 -20.82 -11.43
N GLU A 107 -13.76 -20.70 -10.13
CA GLU A 107 -14.97 -20.84 -9.31
C GLU A 107 -16.01 -19.73 -9.52
N ALA A 108 -15.81 -18.93 -10.56
CA ALA A 108 -16.62 -17.76 -10.92
C ALA A 108 -17.89 -18.06 -11.74
N ASP A 109 -18.28 -19.31 -11.91
CA ASP A 109 -19.45 -19.68 -12.76
C ASP A 109 -20.81 -19.58 -12.05
N SER A 110 -20.84 -19.11 -10.81
CA SER A 110 -22.08 -18.76 -10.12
C SER A 110 -22.32 -17.23 -10.16
N TRP A 111 -23.55 -16.81 -10.01
CA TRP A 111 -24.04 -15.42 -10.04
C TRP A 111 -23.23 -14.40 -9.18
N GLY A 112 -22.22 -14.84 -8.44
CA GLY A 112 -21.31 -14.06 -7.61
C GLY A 112 -19.87 -13.94 -8.12
N GLY A 113 -19.58 -14.28 -9.38
CA GLY A 113 -18.22 -14.30 -9.95
C GLY A 113 -17.51 -12.94 -9.93
N PHE A 114 -16.21 -12.96 -10.24
CA PHE A 114 -15.37 -11.77 -10.32
C PHE A 114 -15.97 -10.72 -11.28
N LYS A 115 -16.34 -9.55 -10.76
CA LYS A 115 -16.93 -8.45 -11.54
C LYS A 115 -15.93 -7.34 -11.82
N ALA A 116 -15.09 -6.98 -10.86
CA ALA A 116 -14.14 -5.89 -10.99
C ALA A 116 -13.08 -5.93 -9.88
N PHE A 117 -11.92 -5.30 -10.11
CA PHE A 117 -10.90 -5.10 -9.07
C PHE A 117 -11.34 -4.11 -7.99
N ILE A 118 -12.18 -3.15 -8.36
CA ILE A 118 -12.75 -2.14 -7.46
C ILE A 118 -14.25 -2.12 -7.74
N THR A 119 -15.07 -2.23 -6.71
CA THR A 119 -16.51 -2.16 -6.85
C THR A 119 -16.99 -0.73 -7.08
N SER A 120 -18.18 -0.57 -7.68
CA SER A 120 -18.80 0.76 -7.85
C SER A 120 -19.02 1.46 -6.52
N GLU A 121 -19.37 0.72 -5.47
CA GLU A 121 -19.56 1.25 -4.12
C GLU A 121 -18.25 1.81 -3.54
N GLU A 122 -17.13 1.08 -3.69
CA GLU A 122 -15.81 1.56 -3.27
C GLU A 122 -15.39 2.83 -4.01
N LEU A 123 -15.69 2.92 -5.32
CA LEU A 123 -15.42 4.13 -6.11
C LEU A 123 -16.28 5.30 -5.63
N VAL A 124 -17.57 5.09 -5.43
CA VAL A 124 -18.48 6.13 -4.93
C VAL A 124 -18.05 6.62 -3.55
N MET A 125 -17.66 5.73 -2.64
CA MET A 125 -17.17 6.12 -1.32
C MET A 125 -15.85 6.91 -1.42
N THR A 126 -14.93 6.48 -2.28
CA THR A 126 -13.67 7.18 -2.52
C THR A 126 -13.92 8.60 -3.05
N ILE A 127 -14.83 8.77 -4.01
CA ILE A 127 -15.21 10.07 -4.53
C ILE A 127 -15.83 10.95 -3.43
N LYS A 128 -16.73 10.41 -2.63
CA LYS A 128 -17.34 11.15 -1.50
C LYS A 128 -16.31 11.64 -0.50
N HIS A 129 -15.29 10.85 -0.19
CA HIS A 129 -14.21 11.28 0.70
C HIS A 129 -13.32 12.37 0.09
N ALA A 130 -13.18 12.39 -1.23
CA ALA A 130 -12.46 13.45 -1.95
C ALA A 130 -13.28 14.74 -2.02
N ASP A 131 -14.58 14.64 -2.30
CA ASP A 131 -15.50 15.76 -2.49
C ASP A 131 -15.90 16.43 -1.16
N THR A 132 -16.17 15.61 -0.15
CA THR A 132 -16.64 16.09 1.16
C THR A 132 -15.78 15.53 2.31
N PRO A 133 -14.48 15.89 2.39
CA PRO A 133 -13.55 15.29 3.36
C PRO A 133 -13.95 15.56 4.83
N HIS A 134 -14.64 16.65 5.12
CA HIS A 134 -15.09 17.00 6.47
C HIS A 134 -16.13 16.03 7.06
N ARG A 135 -16.77 15.20 6.24
CA ARG A 135 -17.76 14.21 6.71
C ARG A 135 -17.13 12.98 7.36
N SER A 136 -15.85 12.72 7.12
CA SER A 136 -15.13 11.65 7.79
C SER A 136 -14.03 12.25 8.67
N PRO A 137 -13.92 11.87 9.94
CA PRO A 137 -12.86 12.36 10.82
C PRO A 137 -11.46 11.98 10.32
N PHE A 138 -11.35 10.96 9.50
CA PHE A 138 -10.09 10.52 8.90
C PHE A 138 -9.74 11.34 7.66
N SER A 139 -10.68 11.56 6.74
CA SER A 139 -10.48 12.42 5.57
C SER A 139 -10.25 13.88 5.97
N ALA A 140 -10.94 14.38 6.99
CA ALA A 140 -10.76 15.75 7.49
C ALA A 140 -9.33 15.99 7.99
N LYS A 141 -8.72 15.00 8.64
CA LYS A 141 -7.33 15.10 9.14
C LYS A 141 -6.28 14.98 8.03
N CYS A 142 -6.57 14.27 6.95
CA CYS A 142 -5.61 14.01 5.87
C CYS A 142 -6.35 13.89 4.52
N PRO A 143 -6.87 15.00 3.95
CA PRO A 143 -7.67 14.96 2.72
C PRO A 143 -6.88 14.43 1.51
N GLN A 144 -5.56 14.60 1.47
CA GLN A 144 -4.70 14.06 0.41
C GLN A 144 -4.63 12.52 0.39
N ARG A 145 -5.03 11.84 1.47
CA ARG A 145 -4.97 10.38 1.59
C ARG A 145 -5.75 9.66 0.48
N VAL A 146 -6.90 10.18 0.13
CA VAL A 146 -7.77 9.63 -0.91
C VAL A 146 -7.03 9.61 -2.25
N TYR A 147 -6.41 10.73 -2.61
CA TYR A 147 -5.65 10.86 -3.86
C TYR A 147 -4.40 9.96 -3.86
N GLU A 148 -3.69 9.87 -2.73
CA GLU A 148 -2.53 8.98 -2.58
C GLU A 148 -2.92 7.50 -2.77
N CYS A 149 -4.06 7.08 -2.20
CA CYS A 149 -4.60 5.73 -2.39
C CYS A 149 -4.98 5.47 -3.85
N MET A 150 -5.64 6.42 -4.52
CA MET A 150 -5.98 6.31 -5.93
C MET A 150 -4.73 6.21 -6.81
N ILE A 151 -3.73 7.05 -6.58
CA ILE A 151 -2.45 7.01 -7.31
C ILE A 151 -1.78 5.65 -7.14
N SER A 152 -1.71 5.11 -5.92
CA SER A 152 -1.18 3.78 -5.63
C SER A 152 -1.92 2.70 -6.42
N THR A 153 -3.24 2.73 -6.39
CA THR A 153 -4.10 1.77 -7.08
C THR A 153 -3.90 1.83 -8.60
N ILE A 154 -3.93 3.01 -9.20
CA ILE A 154 -3.76 3.21 -10.64
C ILE A 154 -2.34 2.82 -11.07
N SER A 155 -1.32 3.18 -10.30
CA SER A 155 0.08 2.84 -10.62
C SER A 155 0.28 1.33 -10.68
N LYS A 156 -0.39 0.58 -9.80
CA LYS A 156 -0.30 -0.88 -9.78
C LYS A 156 -1.06 -1.55 -10.91
N VAL A 157 -2.22 -1.06 -11.28
CA VAL A 157 -2.96 -1.56 -12.45
C VAL A 157 -2.16 -1.34 -13.75
N ARG A 158 -1.49 -0.18 -13.88
CA ARG A 158 -0.66 0.12 -15.07
C ARG A 158 0.65 -0.65 -15.12
N SER A 159 1.27 -0.92 -13.97
CA SER A 159 2.59 -1.58 -13.88
C SER A 159 2.59 -3.00 -14.47
N ASN A 160 1.44 -3.63 -14.61
CA ASN A 160 1.31 -4.96 -15.23
C ASN A 160 1.73 -5.02 -16.70
N ARG A 161 2.05 -3.88 -17.35
CA ARG A 161 2.45 -3.83 -18.76
C ARG A 161 3.95 -3.85 -19.00
N CYS A 162 4.81 -3.57 -18.01
CA CYS A 162 6.18 -3.16 -18.36
C CYS A 162 7.37 -3.81 -17.61
N HIS A 163 7.23 -4.53 -16.49
CA HIS A 163 8.44 -5.00 -15.81
C HIS A 163 8.27 -6.36 -15.12
N ASN A 164 9.00 -7.35 -15.63
CA ASN A 164 9.21 -8.70 -15.06
C ASN A 164 10.27 -8.69 -13.93
N GLY A 165 10.32 -7.68 -13.09
CA GLY A 165 11.25 -7.61 -11.97
C GLY A 165 10.52 -7.79 -10.65
N ASP A 166 10.97 -8.73 -9.83
CA ASP A 166 10.51 -8.90 -8.44
C ASP A 166 10.85 -7.65 -7.63
N LYS A 167 9.95 -6.66 -7.64
CA LYS A 167 10.06 -5.48 -6.77
C LYS A 167 9.92 -5.93 -5.32
N LYS A 168 10.85 -5.49 -4.48
CA LYS A 168 10.92 -5.91 -3.07
C LYS A 168 10.29 -4.86 -2.17
N LEU A 169 9.42 -5.34 -1.31
CA LEU A 169 8.65 -4.50 -0.41
C LEU A 169 9.03 -4.72 1.04
N THR A 170 8.87 -3.66 1.83
CA THR A 170 8.67 -3.75 3.26
C THR A 170 7.26 -3.28 3.61
N TYR A 171 6.77 -3.78 4.71
CA TYR A 171 5.48 -3.47 5.29
C TYR A 171 5.70 -2.74 6.62
N ILE A 172 4.92 -1.68 6.86
CA ILE A 172 4.97 -0.87 8.07
C ILE A 172 3.55 -0.78 8.63
N THR A 173 3.33 -1.34 9.80
CA THR A 173 2.07 -1.29 10.56
C THR A 173 2.05 -0.17 11.59
#